data_59dfbe5c878cb3babd1c6b2cd52e78b2
#
_entry.id   59dfbe5c878cb3babd1c6b2cd52e78b2
#
_cell.length_a   1.000
_cell.length_b   1.000
_cell.length_c   1.000
_cell.angle_alpha   90.00
_cell.angle_beta   90.00
_cell.angle_gamma   90.00
#
_symmetry.space_group_name_H-M   'P 1'
#
loop_
_entity.id
_entity.type
_entity.pdbx_description
1 polymer ?
#
loop_
_entity_poly.entity_id
_entity_poly.type
_entity_poly.pdbx_seq_one_letter_code
_entity_poly.pdbx_strand_id
1 'polypeptide(L)'
;APRCTMQRSVNSVLDVVGLRDKYRSFPSQLSGGEQQRVAIARAIVNNPSIVIADEPTGNLDPETSWDIMDIFRRINKAGTTIVMATHDRNIVDTMKKRVIAIEDGRIVRDQMRGGYGYEA
;
A
#
# COMPACT_ATOMS: atom_id res chain seq x y z
N ALA A 1 19.52 -15.26 -6.18
CA ALA A 1 19.82 -14.22 -7.18
C ALA A 1 21.23 -13.68 -6.98
N PRO A 2 21.94 -13.26 -8.05
CA PRO A 2 23.24 -12.61 -7.90
C PRO A 2 23.14 -11.35 -7.03
N ARG A 3 24.20 -11.06 -6.28
CA ARG A 3 24.21 -9.90 -5.38
C ARG A 3 23.86 -8.58 -6.07
N CYS A 4 24.39 -8.36 -7.27
CA CYS A 4 24.12 -7.11 -7.99
C CYS A 4 22.63 -6.98 -8.38
N THR A 5 21.97 -8.07 -8.71
CA THR A 5 20.53 -8.06 -9.01
C THR A 5 19.72 -7.76 -7.75
N MET A 6 20.09 -8.34 -6.62
CA MET A 6 19.44 -8.07 -5.33
C MET A 6 19.60 -6.59 -4.93
N GLN A 7 20.82 -6.04 -5.09
CA GLN A 7 21.07 -4.65 -4.77
C GLN A 7 20.25 -3.70 -5.64
N ARG A 8 20.13 -3.98 -6.93
CA ARG A 8 19.29 -3.18 -7.84
C ARG A 8 17.83 -3.23 -7.46
N SER A 9 17.33 -4.43 -7.10
CA SER A 9 15.94 -4.60 -6.68
C SER A 9 15.64 -3.81 -5.40
N VAL A 10 16.53 -3.86 -4.42
CA VAL A 10 16.38 -3.12 -3.17
C VAL A 10 16.38 -1.60 -3.44
N ASN A 11 17.33 -1.09 -4.23
CA ASN A 11 17.40 0.33 -4.55
C ASN A 11 16.16 0.80 -5.32
N SER A 12 15.67 0.02 -6.28
CA SER A 12 14.46 0.36 -7.04
C SER A 12 13.24 0.42 -6.12
N VAL A 13 13.11 -0.51 -5.20
CA VAL A 13 12.02 -0.54 -4.22
C VAL A 13 12.11 0.67 -3.30
N LEU A 14 13.29 0.98 -2.79
CA LEU A 14 13.49 2.14 -1.92
C LEU A 14 13.18 3.46 -2.63
N ASP A 15 13.50 3.57 -3.92
CA ASP A 15 13.13 4.74 -4.73
C ASP A 15 11.61 4.89 -4.85
N VAL A 16 10.90 3.79 -5.10
CA VAL A 16 9.44 3.80 -5.21
C VAL A 16 8.80 4.27 -3.90
N VAL A 17 9.30 3.77 -2.77
CA VAL A 17 8.73 4.15 -1.47
C VAL A 17 9.33 5.44 -0.90
N GLY A 18 10.33 6.02 -1.55
CA GLY A 18 10.94 7.29 -1.14
C GLY A 18 11.84 7.19 0.08
N LEU A 19 12.49 6.05 0.29
CA LEU A 19 13.32 5.80 1.47
C LEU A 19 14.79 5.54 1.16
N ARG A 20 15.24 5.84 -0.04
CA ARG A 20 16.61 5.53 -0.46
C ARG A 20 17.67 6.09 0.51
N ASP A 21 17.45 7.29 1.03
CA ASP A 21 18.37 7.94 1.96
C ASP A 21 18.25 7.42 3.40
N LYS A 22 17.22 6.61 3.67
CA LYS A 22 16.90 6.15 5.02
C LYS A 22 17.11 4.64 5.23
N TYR A 23 17.59 3.92 4.22
CA TYR A 23 17.64 2.46 4.27
C TYR A 23 18.57 1.90 5.37
N ARG A 24 19.48 2.71 5.89
CA ARG A 24 20.39 2.34 6.97
C ARG A 24 19.89 2.76 8.36
N SER A 25 18.77 3.47 8.43
CA SER A 25 18.20 3.90 9.71
C SER A 25 17.53 2.74 10.42
N PHE A 26 17.59 2.74 11.75
CA PHE A 26 16.83 1.77 12.55
C PHE A 26 15.34 2.14 12.52
N PRO A 27 14.41 1.14 12.59
CA PRO A 27 12.98 1.43 12.58
C PRO A 27 12.53 2.42 13.65
N SER A 28 13.15 2.41 14.83
CA SER A 28 12.83 3.34 15.91
C SER A 28 13.17 4.80 15.61
N GLN A 29 13.98 5.06 14.58
CA GLN A 29 14.37 6.40 14.17
C GLN A 29 13.50 6.96 13.06
N LEU A 30 12.49 6.20 12.62
CA LEU A 30 11.64 6.55 11.50
C LEU A 30 10.29 7.07 11.99
N SER A 31 9.69 7.99 11.23
CA SER A 31 8.30 8.41 11.44
C SER A 31 7.34 7.25 11.15
N GLY A 32 6.07 7.40 11.55
CA GLY A 32 5.04 6.41 11.24
C GLY A 32 4.91 6.14 9.73
N GLY A 33 4.94 7.21 8.92
CA GLY A 33 4.90 7.08 7.46
C GLY A 33 6.13 6.40 6.90
N GLU A 34 7.32 6.72 7.42
CA GLU A 34 8.56 6.07 7.01
C GLU A 34 8.57 4.60 7.39
N GLN A 35 8.09 4.25 8.58
CA GLN A 35 7.95 2.85 9.00
C GLN A 35 7.03 2.07 8.07
N GLN A 36 5.91 2.68 7.67
CA GLN A 36 4.98 2.07 6.74
C GLN A 36 5.60 1.87 5.36
N ARG A 37 6.39 2.84 4.89
CA ARG A 37 7.14 2.71 3.63
C ARG A 37 8.14 1.57 3.67
N VAL A 38 8.83 1.38 4.79
CA VAL A 38 9.73 0.23 4.98
C VAL A 38 8.96 -1.08 4.90
N ALA A 39 7.80 -1.15 5.54
CA ALA A 39 6.95 -2.34 5.49
C ALA A 39 6.52 -2.66 4.05
N ILE A 40 6.12 -1.65 3.28
CA ILE A 40 5.76 -1.81 1.87
C ILE A 40 6.98 -2.29 1.06
N ALA A 41 8.15 -1.69 1.29
CA ALA A 41 9.38 -2.08 0.60
C ALA A 41 9.69 -3.55 0.83
N ARG A 42 9.57 -4.04 2.05
CA ARG A 42 9.77 -5.46 2.38
C ARG A 42 8.78 -6.34 1.65
N ALA A 43 7.54 -5.90 1.52
CA ALA A 43 6.50 -6.67 0.85
C ALA A 43 6.78 -6.82 -0.65
N ILE A 44 7.33 -5.80 -1.32
CA ILE A 44 7.49 -5.79 -2.78
C ILE A 44 8.89 -6.15 -3.28
N VAL A 45 9.88 -6.28 -2.39
CA VAL A 45 11.27 -6.53 -2.80
C VAL A 45 11.44 -7.83 -3.60
N ASN A 46 10.62 -8.84 -3.35
CA ASN A 46 10.64 -10.12 -4.06
C ASN A 46 9.72 -10.15 -5.29
N ASN A 47 9.22 -8.99 -5.70
CA ASN A 47 8.36 -8.84 -6.87
C ASN A 47 7.12 -9.74 -6.82
N PRO A 48 6.30 -9.68 -5.78
CA PRO A 48 5.13 -10.55 -5.65
C PRO A 48 4.04 -10.18 -6.65
N SER A 49 3.15 -11.14 -6.96
CA SER A 49 1.99 -10.88 -7.80
C SER A 49 0.86 -10.18 -7.04
N ILE A 50 0.79 -10.41 -5.74
CA ILE A 50 -0.27 -9.87 -4.87
C ILE A 50 0.35 -9.31 -3.60
N VAL A 51 -0.09 -8.13 -3.21
CA VAL A 51 0.25 -7.52 -1.92
C VAL A 51 -1.04 -7.33 -1.12
N ILE A 52 -1.03 -7.76 0.13
CA ILE A 52 -2.16 -7.61 1.04
C ILE A 52 -1.79 -6.56 2.08
N ALA A 53 -2.61 -5.54 2.22
CA ALA A 53 -2.40 -4.46 3.17
C ALA A 53 -3.62 -4.34 4.09
N ASP A 54 -3.38 -4.32 5.40
CA ASP A 54 -4.42 -4.19 6.42
C ASP A 54 -4.31 -2.82 7.08
N GLU A 55 -5.29 -1.96 6.82
CA GLU A 55 -5.34 -0.58 7.33
C GLU A 55 -4.00 0.16 7.18
N PRO A 56 -3.45 0.25 5.95
CA PRO A 56 -2.09 0.75 5.76
C PRO A 56 -1.89 2.22 6.10
N THR A 57 -2.96 2.98 6.23
CA THR A 57 -2.92 4.40 6.58
C THR A 57 -3.45 4.68 8.00
N GLY A 58 -3.71 3.63 8.77
CA GLY A 58 -4.18 3.79 10.15
C GLY A 58 -3.19 4.58 10.99
N ASN A 59 -3.69 5.54 11.76
CA ASN A 59 -2.92 6.40 12.66
C ASN A 59 -1.95 7.37 11.96
N LEU A 60 -2.08 7.55 10.64
CA LEU A 60 -1.31 8.54 9.90
C LEU A 60 -2.14 9.80 9.65
N ASP A 61 -1.48 10.95 9.56
CA ASP A 61 -2.15 12.19 9.17
C ASP A 61 -2.61 12.12 7.70
N PRO A 62 -3.57 12.96 7.28
CA PRO A 62 -4.12 12.89 5.92
C PRO A 62 -3.07 13.01 4.81
N GLU A 63 -2.13 13.92 4.94
CA GLU A 63 -1.09 14.13 3.93
C GLU A 63 -0.22 12.87 3.77
N THR A 64 0.27 12.33 4.88
CA THR A 64 1.08 11.11 4.89
C THR A 64 0.29 9.92 4.37
N SER A 65 -1.00 9.84 4.71
CA SER A 65 -1.89 8.78 4.22
C SER A 65 -1.97 8.79 2.69
N TRP A 66 -2.12 9.97 2.07
CA TRP A 66 -2.17 10.06 0.62
C TRP A 66 -0.83 9.74 -0.03
N ASP A 67 0.29 10.07 0.60
CA ASP A 67 1.61 9.65 0.13
C ASP A 67 1.74 8.13 0.09
N ILE A 68 1.25 7.45 1.12
CA ILE A 68 1.22 5.99 1.18
C ILE A 68 0.29 5.42 0.08
N MET A 69 -0.88 6.01 -0.11
CA MET A 69 -1.80 5.55 -1.16
C MET A 69 -1.22 5.74 -2.55
N ASP A 70 -0.47 6.80 -2.79
CA ASP A 70 0.24 7.01 -4.06
C ASP A 70 1.26 5.91 -4.32
N ILE A 71 1.97 5.46 -3.30
CA ILE A 71 2.91 4.35 -3.42
C ILE A 71 2.17 3.08 -3.87
N PHE A 72 1.03 2.77 -3.27
CA PHE A 72 0.22 1.63 -3.68
C PHE A 72 -0.29 1.76 -5.12
N ARG A 73 -0.68 2.96 -5.55
CA ARG A 73 -1.07 3.20 -6.94
C ARG A 73 0.07 2.86 -7.91
N ARG A 74 1.28 3.30 -7.59
CA ARG A 74 2.46 3.05 -8.43
C ARG A 74 2.79 1.57 -8.51
N ILE A 75 2.72 0.86 -7.39
CA ILE A 75 2.94 -0.59 -7.34
C ILE A 75 1.88 -1.32 -8.18
N ASN A 76 0.62 -0.95 -8.03
CA ASN A 76 -0.48 -1.54 -8.80
C ASN A 76 -0.32 -1.26 -10.31
N LYS A 77 0.04 -0.05 -10.67
CA LYS A 77 0.25 0.35 -12.06
C LYS A 77 1.38 -0.42 -12.72
N ALA A 78 2.37 -0.84 -11.94
CA ALA A 78 3.49 -1.66 -12.42
C ALA A 78 3.12 -3.14 -12.58
N GLY A 79 1.89 -3.55 -12.25
CA GLY A 79 1.39 -4.90 -12.50
C GLY A 79 1.08 -5.72 -11.26
N THR A 80 1.33 -5.22 -10.07
CA THR A 80 1.05 -5.94 -8.83
C THR A 80 -0.41 -5.73 -8.41
N THR A 81 -1.11 -6.81 -8.06
CA THR A 81 -2.45 -6.73 -7.50
C THR A 81 -2.37 -6.33 -6.04
N ILE A 82 -3.14 -5.33 -5.65
CA ILE A 82 -3.22 -4.86 -4.26
C ILE A 82 -4.58 -5.25 -3.69
N VAL A 83 -4.56 -5.94 -2.56
CA VAL A 83 -5.76 -6.22 -1.76
C VAL A 83 -5.61 -5.42 -0.46
N MET A 84 -6.53 -4.50 -0.23
CA MET A 84 -6.44 -3.60 0.90
C MET A 84 -7.68 -3.69 1.77
N ALA A 85 -7.49 -3.96 3.06
CA ALA A 85 -8.57 -3.88 4.03
C ALA A 85 -8.55 -2.50 4.66
N THR A 86 -9.65 -1.76 4.57
CA THR A 86 -9.78 -0.43 5.15
C THR A 86 -11.23 -0.11 5.47
N HIS A 87 -11.43 0.74 6.47
CA HIS A 87 -12.73 1.35 6.76
C HIS A 87 -12.71 2.87 6.52
N ASP A 88 -11.68 3.38 5.87
CA ASP A 88 -11.55 4.81 5.58
C ASP A 88 -12.38 5.17 4.35
N ARG A 89 -13.46 5.93 4.56
CA ARG A 89 -14.38 6.35 3.50
C ARG A 89 -13.68 7.19 2.42
N ASN A 90 -12.80 8.09 2.82
CA ASN A 90 -12.14 8.99 1.88
C ASN A 90 -11.25 8.20 0.91
N ILE A 91 -10.56 7.19 1.41
CA ILE A 91 -9.72 6.33 0.57
C ILE A 91 -10.58 5.55 -0.41
N VAL A 92 -11.62 4.89 0.07
CA VAL A 92 -12.50 4.08 -0.78
C VAL A 92 -13.14 4.94 -1.86
N ASP A 93 -13.70 6.10 -1.48
CA ASP A 93 -14.42 6.99 -2.41
C ASP A 93 -13.48 7.62 -3.44
N THR A 94 -12.28 7.99 -3.04
CA THR A 94 -11.33 8.67 -3.93
C THR A 94 -10.62 7.71 -4.87
N MET A 95 -10.26 6.52 -4.40
CA MET A 95 -9.53 5.54 -5.22
C MET A 95 -10.37 4.96 -6.34
N LYS A 96 -11.66 4.81 -6.16
CA LYS A 96 -12.62 4.30 -7.16
C LYS A 96 -12.19 2.96 -7.77
N LYS A 97 -11.75 2.06 -6.92
CA LYS A 97 -11.35 0.70 -7.29
C LYS A 97 -12.48 -0.27 -6.95
N ARG A 98 -12.28 -1.54 -7.27
CA ARG A 98 -13.22 -2.59 -6.87
C ARG A 98 -13.36 -2.59 -5.35
N VAL A 99 -14.59 -2.58 -4.88
CA VAL A 99 -14.93 -2.61 -3.45
C VAL A 99 -15.70 -3.89 -3.15
N ILE A 100 -15.20 -4.64 -2.18
CA ILE A 100 -15.88 -5.80 -1.64
C ILE A 100 -16.21 -5.48 -0.19
N ALA A 101 -17.50 -5.35 0.12
CA ALA A 101 -17.96 -5.08 1.48
C ALA A 101 -18.31 -6.37 2.18
N ILE A 102 -17.79 -6.53 3.39
CA ILE A 102 -18.00 -7.72 4.22
C ILE A 102 -18.70 -7.31 5.51
N GLU A 103 -19.78 -8.00 5.83
CA GLU A 103 -20.52 -7.83 7.09
C GLU A 103 -20.83 -9.22 7.66
N ASP A 104 -20.53 -9.40 8.97
CA ASP A 104 -20.76 -10.65 9.69
C ASP A 104 -20.19 -11.89 8.96
N GLY A 105 -19.00 -11.72 8.39
CA GLY A 105 -18.31 -12.80 7.67
C GLY A 105 -18.87 -13.13 6.29
N ARG A 106 -19.76 -12.29 5.75
CA ARG A 106 -20.38 -12.49 4.44
C ARG A 106 -20.10 -11.33 3.52
N ILE A 107 -19.92 -11.62 2.24
CA ILE A 107 -19.83 -10.58 1.21
C ILE A 107 -21.23 -10.05 0.96
N VAL A 108 -21.43 -8.75 1.22
CA VAL A 108 -22.73 -8.08 1.02
C VAL A 108 -22.73 -7.17 -0.19
N ARG A 109 -21.56 -6.86 -0.74
CA ARG A 109 -21.42 -6.01 -1.93
C ARG A 109 -20.12 -6.30 -2.65
N ASP A 110 -20.14 -6.24 -3.98
CA ASP A 110 -18.96 -6.35 -4.83
C ASP A 110 -19.20 -5.44 -6.03
N GLN A 111 -18.51 -4.29 -6.07
CA GLN A 111 -18.64 -3.29 -7.14
C GLN A 111 -17.28 -2.98 -7.74
N MET A 112 -17.20 -2.94 -9.06
CA MET A 112 -15.94 -2.74 -9.77
C MET A 112 -15.33 -1.34 -9.56
N ARG A 113 -16.15 -0.31 -9.37
CA ARG A 113 -15.71 1.05 -9.07
C ARG A 113 -16.62 1.63 -8.01
N GLY A 114 -16.64 0.95 -6.86
CA GLY A 114 -17.53 1.31 -5.78
C GLY A 114 -17.02 2.45 -4.91
N GLY A 115 -17.96 3.13 -4.26
CA GLY A 115 -17.68 4.00 -3.13
C GLY A 115 -17.90 3.26 -1.82
N TYR A 116 -17.74 3.94 -0.70
CA TYR A 116 -17.91 3.34 0.62
C TYR A 116 -19.39 3.00 0.91
N GLY A 117 -20.32 3.84 0.46
CA GLY A 117 -21.74 3.63 0.65
C GLY A 117 -22.35 2.66 -0.37
N TYR A 118 -23.64 2.35 -0.19
CA TYR A 118 -24.39 1.46 -1.08
C TYR A 118 -24.95 2.15 -2.32
N GLU A 119 -24.61 3.42 -2.51
CA GLU A 119 -24.99 4.16 -3.70
C GLU A 119 -24.10 3.77 -4.88
N ALA A 120 -24.71 3.55 -6.01
CA ALA A 120 -24.00 3.20 -7.23
C ALA A 120 -23.15 4.36 -7.77
#